data_aac6992d23cf924049d2b3197559dfc4
#
_entry.id   aac6992d23cf924049d2b3197559dfc4
#
_cell.length_a   1.000
_cell.length_b   1.000
_cell.length_c   1.000
_cell.angle_alpha   90.00
_cell.angle_beta   90.00
_cell.angle_gamma   90.00
#
_symmetry.space_group_name_H-M   'P 1'
#
loop_
_entity.id
_entity.type
_entity.pdbx_description
1 polymer ?
#
loop_
_entity_poly.entity_id
_entity_poly.type
_entity_poly.pdbx_seq_one_letter_code
_entity_poly.pdbx_strand_id
1 'polypeptide(L)'
;MIFSVIIPCYNCVKTLERTVESIRVCGLSDYEILLIDDGSNDGTAELCDRLCGKNEEIRCVHQSNKGVSAARNRGIDEARGEYIWFVDSDDTVDEDSLRGVLETALLKKPDMLLFGMSFDYYNHGKMYLRENLNPPSEGMLSLQNLKDDFDEFYNCNALTPVWNKLFRIDLLKKHGTRFREDMFLMEDYLFVLELLPFCKEIYSLRKPIYRYRQAEDERSAYRRLQRIENLAEYMQPFEQGLKTLGIPCEHVENLYSMLLKQRMYYASFSEIRSLVAQHNRGKYCRLKQPHPLKIYLCSRLVRIRHKLAVAVKSSSFFASSRARGFSSVS
;
A
#
# COMPACT_ATOMS: atom_id res chain seq x y z
N MET A 1 -10.90 -24.28 -2.72
CA MET A 1 -9.96 -23.18 -3.03
C MET A 1 -9.71 -22.40 -1.76
N ILE A 2 -8.44 -22.18 -1.42
CA ILE A 2 -8.08 -21.58 -0.13
C ILE A 2 -7.74 -20.10 -0.30
N PHE A 3 -7.05 -19.73 -1.39
CA PHE A 3 -6.59 -18.36 -1.59
C PHE A 3 -7.06 -17.80 -2.93
N SER A 4 -7.54 -16.54 -2.92
CA SER A 4 -7.74 -15.71 -4.10
C SER A 4 -6.79 -14.53 -4.05
N VAL A 5 -5.83 -14.49 -4.95
CA VAL A 5 -4.93 -13.36 -5.13
C VAL A 5 -5.55 -12.41 -6.14
N ILE A 6 -5.91 -11.21 -5.71
CA ILE A 6 -6.57 -10.19 -6.53
C ILE A 6 -5.54 -9.17 -6.99
N ILE A 7 -5.37 -9.04 -8.30
CA ILE A 7 -4.43 -8.09 -8.92
C ILE A 7 -5.24 -7.08 -9.74
N PRO A 8 -5.44 -5.86 -9.27
CA PRO A 8 -6.01 -4.78 -10.07
C PRO A 8 -5.01 -4.38 -11.16
N CYS A 9 -5.45 -4.37 -12.42
CA CYS A 9 -4.63 -4.11 -13.59
C CYS A 9 -5.12 -2.85 -14.31
N TYR A 10 -4.26 -1.87 -14.49
CA TYR A 10 -4.52 -0.71 -15.33
C TYR A 10 -3.24 -0.19 -15.94
N ASN A 11 -3.10 -0.33 -17.26
CA ASN A 11 -1.92 0.11 -18.02
C ASN A 11 -0.60 -0.39 -17.40
N CYS A 12 -0.53 -1.71 -17.16
CA CYS A 12 0.58 -2.38 -16.47
C CYS A 12 1.25 -3.48 -17.31
N VAL A 13 1.15 -3.41 -18.64
CA VAL A 13 1.69 -4.42 -19.56
C VAL A 13 3.18 -4.75 -19.34
N LYS A 14 3.97 -3.80 -18.82
CA LYS A 14 5.42 -3.96 -18.58
C LYS A 14 5.76 -4.67 -17.27
N THR A 15 4.82 -4.78 -16.35
CA THR A 15 5.09 -5.26 -14.97
C THR A 15 4.30 -6.50 -14.61
N LEU A 16 3.08 -6.63 -15.11
CA LEU A 16 2.10 -7.63 -14.72
C LEU A 16 2.65 -9.08 -14.81
N GLU A 17 3.32 -9.44 -15.91
CA GLU A 17 3.84 -10.80 -16.10
C GLU A 17 4.84 -11.18 -15.00
N ARG A 18 5.73 -10.25 -14.63
CA ARG A 18 6.68 -10.45 -13.54
C ARG A 18 5.97 -10.58 -12.18
N THR A 19 4.93 -9.79 -11.93
CA THR A 19 4.13 -9.87 -10.70
C THR A 19 3.45 -11.23 -10.59
N VAL A 20 2.77 -11.67 -11.63
CA VAL A 20 2.10 -12.98 -11.72
C VAL A 20 3.10 -14.12 -11.50
N GLU A 21 4.24 -14.09 -12.20
CA GLU A 21 5.25 -15.14 -12.10
C GLU A 21 5.84 -15.23 -10.69
N SER A 22 6.08 -14.09 -9.99
CA SER A 22 6.58 -14.09 -8.62
C SER A 22 5.65 -14.82 -7.63
N ILE A 23 4.34 -14.88 -7.91
CA ILE A 23 3.35 -15.61 -7.12
C ILE A 23 3.34 -17.08 -7.49
N ARG A 24 3.41 -17.39 -8.79
CA ARG A 24 3.33 -18.75 -9.32
C ARG A 24 4.50 -19.64 -8.91
N VAL A 25 5.72 -19.09 -8.95
CA VAL A 25 6.95 -19.83 -8.59
C VAL A 25 6.97 -20.27 -7.12
N CYS A 26 6.12 -19.70 -6.27
CA CYS A 26 6.00 -20.10 -4.86
C CYS A 26 5.41 -21.51 -4.66
N GLY A 27 4.97 -22.17 -5.74
CA GLY A 27 4.47 -23.54 -5.72
C GLY A 27 3.25 -23.74 -4.83
N LEU A 28 2.33 -22.78 -4.87
CA LEU A 28 1.08 -22.82 -4.09
C LEU A 28 0.18 -23.95 -4.62
N SER A 29 -0.61 -24.52 -3.72
CA SER A 29 -1.71 -25.42 -4.06
C SER A 29 -3.04 -24.76 -3.69
N ASP A 30 -4.08 -25.06 -4.46
CA ASP A 30 -5.46 -24.65 -4.17
C ASP A 30 -5.67 -23.13 -4.06
N TYR A 31 -5.14 -22.39 -5.04
CA TYR A 31 -5.26 -20.94 -5.17
C TYR A 31 -5.76 -20.52 -6.55
N GLU A 32 -6.21 -19.28 -6.66
CA GLU A 32 -6.46 -18.60 -7.93
C GLU A 32 -5.78 -17.22 -7.93
N ILE A 33 -5.43 -16.75 -9.13
CA ILE A 33 -5.06 -15.36 -9.39
C ILE A 33 -6.18 -14.73 -10.20
N LEU A 34 -6.76 -13.65 -9.66
CA LEU A 34 -7.80 -12.86 -10.31
C LEU A 34 -7.19 -11.57 -10.85
N LEU A 35 -7.02 -11.50 -12.17
CA LEU A 35 -6.62 -10.29 -12.87
C LEU A 35 -7.87 -9.46 -13.15
N ILE A 36 -7.96 -8.28 -12.57
CA ILE A 36 -9.08 -7.36 -12.79
C ILE A 36 -8.60 -6.20 -13.65
N ASP A 37 -8.80 -6.31 -14.95
CA ASP A 37 -8.44 -5.26 -15.90
C ASP A 37 -9.47 -4.11 -15.85
N ASP A 38 -9.03 -2.97 -15.40
CA ASP A 38 -9.83 -1.75 -15.22
C ASP A 38 -9.78 -0.86 -16.48
N GLY A 39 -10.05 -1.45 -17.65
CA GLY A 39 -10.15 -0.74 -18.91
C GLY A 39 -8.82 -0.21 -19.44
N SER A 40 -7.80 -1.05 -19.47
CA SER A 40 -6.47 -0.71 -20.00
C SER A 40 -6.47 -0.45 -21.51
N ASN A 41 -5.49 0.35 -21.97
CA ASN A 41 -5.33 0.70 -23.39
C ASN A 41 -3.87 0.60 -23.89
N ASP A 42 -3.00 -0.11 -23.13
CA ASP A 42 -1.56 -0.27 -23.43
C ASP A 42 -1.15 -1.71 -23.82
N GLY A 43 -2.14 -2.61 -24.01
CA GLY A 43 -1.89 -4.04 -24.25
C GLY A 43 -1.99 -4.91 -22.99
N THR A 44 -2.36 -4.34 -21.85
CA THR A 44 -2.56 -5.10 -20.58
C THR A 44 -3.72 -6.09 -20.70
N ALA A 45 -4.85 -5.71 -21.34
CA ALA A 45 -6.00 -6.58 -21.50
C ALA A 45 -5.63 -7.87 -22.27
N GLU A 46 -4.93 -7.74 -23.39
CA GLU A 46 -4.47 -8.86 -24.18
C GLU A 46 -3.43 -9.70 -23.43
N LEU A 47 -2.62 -9.09 -22.55
CA LEU A 47 -1.71 -9.83 -21.69
C LEU A 47 -2.49 -10.65 -20.65
N CYS A 48 -3.52 -10.09 -20.02
CA CYS A 48 -4.39 -10.79 -19.09
C CYS A 48 -5.00 -12.05 -19.75
N ASP A 49 -5.56 -11.90 -20.94
CA ASP A 49 -6.14 -13.02 -21.69
C ASP A 49 -5.10 -14.11 -22.02
N ARG A 50 -3.89 -13.72 -22.42
CA ARG A 50 -2.80 -14.68 -22.67
C ARG A 50 -2.36 -15.43 -21.42
N LEU A 51 -2.32 -14.76 -20.26
CA LEU A 51 -1.98 -15.39 -18.97
C LEU A 51 -3.05 -16.39 -18.56
N CYS A 52 -4.33 -16.03 -18.70
CA CYS A 52 -5.47 -16.92 -18.43
C CYS A 52 -5.46 -18.14 -19.37
N GLY A 53 -5.21 -17.94 -20.64
CA GLY A 53 -5.21 -19.04 -21.63
C GLY A 53 -4.07 -20.05 -21.46
N LYS A 54 -3.03 -19.70 -20.70
CA LYS A 54 -1.88 -20.57 -20.43
C LYS A 54 -1.91 -21.24 -19.05
N ASN A 55 -2.72 -20.76 -18.13
CA ASN A 55 -2.65 -21.13 -16.72
C ASN A 55 -4.07 -21.28 -16.14
N GLU A 56 -4.44 -22.47 -15.76
CA GLU A 56 -5.79 -22.80 -15.24
C GLU A 56 -6.11 -22.08 -13.91
N GLU A 57 -5.09 -21.76 -13.12
CA GLU A 57 -5.21 -21.03 -11.87
C GLU A 57 -5.45 -19.52 -12.04
N ILE A 58 -5.31 -18.99 -13.28
CA ILE A 58 -5.50 -17.55 -13.55
C ILE A 58 -6.85 -17.31 -14.20
N ARG A 59 -7.58 -16.34 -13.66
CA ARG A 59 -8.84 -15.83 -14.22
C ARG A 59 -8.70 -14.34 -14.50
N CYS A 60 -9.34 -13.87 -15.55
CA CYS A 60 -9.39 -12.45 -15.87
C CYS A 60 -10.84 -11.94 -15.92
N VAL A 61 -11.03 -10.72 -15.45
CA VAL A 61 -12.29 -9.98 -15.55
C VAL A 61 -11.97 -8.60 -16.09
N HIS A 62 -12.60 -8.22 -17.21
CA HIS A 62 -12.50 -6.88 -17.78
C HIS A 62 -13.65 -6.01 -17.34
N GLN A 63 -13.39 -4.75 -17.06
CA GLN A 63 -14.39 -3.73 -16.76
C GLN A 63 -14.01 -2.38 -17.39
N SER A 64 -14.98 -1.47 -17.50
CA SER A 64 -14.68 -0.07 -17.83
C SER A 64 -13.92 0.58 -16.67
N ASN A 65 -12.98 1.49 -16.98
CA ASN A 65 -12.17 2.15 -15.95
C ASN A 65 -13.04 2.87 -14.90
N LYS A 66 -12.93 2.43 -13.66
CA LYS A 66 -13.61 2.97 -12.47
C LYS A 66 -12.64 3.22 -11.31
N GLY A 67 -11.34 2.93 -11.50
CA GLY A 67 -10.30 3.10 -10.49
C GLY A 67 -10.02 1.86 -9.66
N VAL A 68 -8.88 1.88 -8.94
CA VAL A 68 -8.34 0.74 -8.20
C VAL A 68 -9.29 0.19 -7.14
N SER A 69 -10.03 1.05 -6.44
CA SER A 69 -11.05 0.66 -5.45
C SER A 69 -12.15 -0.20 -6.07
N ALA A 70 -12.67 0.20 -7.23
CA ALA A 70 -13.69 -0.56 -7.97
C ALA A 70 -13.14 -1.89 -8.47
N ALA A 71 -11.90 -1.92 -8.97
CA ALA A 71 -11.26 -3.15 -9.40
C ALA A 71 -11.04 -4.12 -8.23
N ARG A 72 -10.58 -3.65 -7.06
CA ARG A 72 -10.45 -4.47 -5.86
C ARG A 72 -11.81 -4.98 -5.37
N ASN A 73 -12.86 -4.14 -5.38
CA ASN A 73 -14.23 -4.54 -5.04
C ASN A 73 -14.75 -5.64 -5.97
N ARG A 74 -14.52 -5.48 -7.28
CA ARG A 74 -14.86 -6.53 -8.25
C ARG A 74 -14.11 -7.84 -7.94
N GLY A 75 -12.85 -7.75 -7.58
CA GLY A 75 -12.07 -8.90 -7.15
C GLY A 75 -12.65 -9.60 -5.92
N ILE A 76 -13.14 -8.86 -4.91
CA ILE A 76 -13.83 -9.43 -3.74
C ILE A 76 -15.08 -10.19 -4.15
N ASP A 77 -15.85 -9.68 -5.10
CA ASP A 77 -17.09 -10.32 -5.57
C ASP A 77 -16.83 -11.61 -6.36
N GLU A 78 -15.76 -11.63 -7.16
CA GLU A 78 -15.35 -12.77 -8.00
C GLU A 78 -14.56 -13.85 -7.25
N ALA A 79 -13.99 -13.51 -6.09
CA ALA A 79 -13.13 -14.38 -5.32
C ALA A 79 -13.85 -15.62 -4.78
N ARG A 80 -13.22 -16.80 -4.93
CA ARG A 80 -13.70 -18.12 -4.53
C ARG A 80 -12.94 -18.70 -3.34
N GLY A 81 -11.79 -18.12 -3.00
CA GLY A 81 -10.94 -18.56 -1.89
C GLY A 81 -11.51 -18.22 -0.53
N GLU A 82 -11.08 -18.96 0.49
CA GLU A 82 -11.39 -18.67 1.90
C GLU A 82 -10.71 -17.35 2.34
N TYR A 83 -9.52 -17.09 1.79
CA TYR A 83 -8.74 -15.88 2.02
C TYR A 83 -8.56 -15.08 0.74
N ILE A 84 -8.57 -13.76 0.89
CA ILE A 84 -8.20 -12.81 -0.16
C ILE A 84 -6.84 -12.19 0.15
N TRP A 85 -6.04 -12.04 -0.87
CA TRP A 85 -4.81 -11.27 -0.87
C TRP A 85 -4.82 -10.27 -2.03
N PHE A 86 -4.60 -8.99 -1.75
CA PHE A 86 -4.42 -7.97 -2.78
C PHE A 86 -2.94 -7.83 -3.12
N VAL A 87 -2.61 -7.80 -4.40
CA VAL A 87 -1.25 -7.58 -4.90
C VAL A 87 -1.30 -6.54 -6.01
N ASP A 88 -0.48 -5.49 -5.91
CA ASP A 88 -0.42 -4.47 -6.94
C ASP A 88 0.37 -4.98 -8.16
N SER A 89 -0.05 -4.60 -9.38
CA SER A 89 0.42 -5.17 -10.65
C SER A 89 1.85 -4.79 -11.04
N ASP A 90 2.55 -4.00 -10.24
CA ASP A 90 3.94 -3.58 -10.44
C ASP A 90 4.91 -4.07 -9.35
N ASP A 91 4.39 -4.78 -8.35
CA ASP A 91 5.13 -5.33 -7.23
C ASP A 91 5.49 -6.82 -7.42
N THR A 92 6.19 -7.40 -6.46
CA THR A 92 6.55 -8.82 -6.43
C THR A 92 6.48 -9.37 -5.01
N VAL A 93 6.56 -10.68 -4.88
CA VAL A 93 6.57 -11.36 -3.58
C VAL A 93 7.86 -12.15 -3.38
N ASP A 94 8.18 -12.45 -2.13
CA ASP A 94 9.32 -13.29 -1.77
C ASP A 94 8.90 -14.75 -1.79
N GLU A 95 9.48 -15.53 -2.69
CA GLU A 95 9.14 -16.93 -2.92
C GLU A 95 9.27 -17.79 -1.65
N ASP A 96 10.43 -17.72 -0.99
CA ASP A 96 10.73 -18.55 0.19
C ASP A 96 9.83 -18.24 1.38
N SER A 97 9.31 -17.02 1.42
CA SER A 97 8.54 -16.50 2.55
C SER A 97 7.05 -16.72 2.41
N LEU A 98 6.50 -16.72 1.20
CA LEU A 98 5.06 -16.80 0.95
C LEU A 98 4.45 -18.11 1.44
N ARG A 99 5.13 -19.24 1.25
CA ARG A 99 4.67 -20.56 1.71
C ARG A 99 4.36 -20.54 3.21
N GLY A 100 5.24 -19.96 4.03
CA GLY A 100 5.04 -19.88 5.49
C GLY A 100 3.83 -19.01 5.89
N VAL A 101 3.47 -17.99 5.10
CA VAL A 101 2.24 -17.21 5.33
C VAL A 101 1.00 -18.06 5.12
N LEU A 102 0.98 -18.82 4.03
CA LEU A 102 -0.18 -19.63 3.67
C LEU A 102 -0.35 -20.80 4.63
N GLU A 103 0.74 -21.45 5.02
CA GLU A 103 0.71 -22.50 6.07
C GLU A 103 0.20 -21.92 7.40
N THR A 104 0.64 -20.70 7.75
CA THR A 104 0.17 -20.01 8.96
C THR A 104 -1.33 -19.71 8.88
N ALA A 105 -1.81 -19.20 7.74
CA ALA A 105 -3.23 -18.92 7.53
C ALA A 105 -4.09 -20.18 7.68
N LEU A 106 -3.65 -21.31 7.10
CA LEU A 106 -4.34 -22.59 7.19
C LEU A 106 -4.35 -23.18 8.60
N LEU A 107 -3.23 -23.06 9.31
CA LEU A 107 -3.08 -23.63 10.65
C LEU A 107 -3.78 -22.79 11.72
N LYS A 108 -3.65 -21.46 11.65
CA LYS A 108 -4.14 -20.54 12.69
C LYS A 108 -5.52 -19.98 12.39
N LYS A 109 -5.95 -20.00 11.13
CA LYS A 109 -7.26 -19.55 10.65
C LYS A 109 -7.67 -18.17 11.17
N PRO A 110 -6.78 -17.15 11.12
CA PRO A 110 -7.09 -15.82 11.64
C PRO A 110 -8.15 -15.13 10.77
N ASP A 111 -8.82 -14.12 11.32
CA ASP A 111 -9.69 -13.23 10.56
C ASP A 111 -8.87 -12.33 9.62
N MET A 112 -7.68 -11.94 10.06
CA MET A 112 -6.71 -11.20 9.29
C MET A 112 -5.28 -11.65 9.65
N LEU A 113 -4.44 -11.85 8.67
CA LEU A 113 -3.02 -12.14 8.86
C LEU A 113 -2.19 -10.97 8.33
N LEU A 114 -1.34 -10.38 9.17
CA LEU A 114 -0.40 -9.31 8.84
C LEU A 114 0.98 -9.90 8.61
N PHE A 115 1.74 -9.37 7.65
CA PHE A 115 3.14 -9.76 7.45
C PHE A 115 4.00 -8.57 7.08
N GLY A 116 5.32 -8.76 7.13
CA GLY A 116 6.29 -7.74 6.80
C GLY A 116 6.41 -7.49 5.29
N MET A 117 7.09 -6.41 4.95
CA MET A 117 7.31 -5.95 3.59
C MET A 117 8.73 -5.44 3.38
N SER A 118 9.15 -5.36 2.13
CA SER A 118 10.38 -4.69 1.70
C SER A 118 10.04 -3.52 0.79
N PHE A 119 10.71 -2.40 0.97
CA PHE A 119 10.73 -1.31 0.00
C PHE A 119 11.98 -1.43 -0.86
N ASP A 120 11.78 -1.67 -2.17
CA ASP A 120 12.85 -1.78 -3.14
C ASP A 120 13.00 -0.45 -3.89
N TYR A 121 14.11 0.24 -3.67
CA TYR A 121 14.43 1.51 -4.30
C TYR A 121 15.28 1.31 -5.55
N TYR A 122 14.89 1.95 -6.65
CA TYR A 122 15.54 1.84 -7.95
C TYR A 122 16.13 3.16 -8.39
N ASN A 123 17.27 3.10 -9.09
CA ASN A 123 17.87 4.21 -9.82
C ASN A 123 18.31 3.72 -11.20
N HIS A 124 17.83 4.36 -12.28
CA HIS A 124 18.07 3.94 -13.67
C HIS A 124 17.80 2.44 -13.88
N GLY A 125 16.69 1.93 -13.34
CA GLY A 125 16.26 0.54 -13.48
C GLY A 125 17.05 -0.49 -12.63
N LYS A 126 18.05 -0.07 -11.84
CA LYS A 126 18.82 -0.93 -10.93
C LYS A 126 18.40 -0.69 -9.48
N MET A 127 18.09 -1.78 -8.77
CA MET A 127 17.85 -1.71 -7.33
C MET A 127 19.16 -1.35 -6.62
N TYR A 128 19.11 -0.32 -5.76
CA TYR A 128 20.26 0.13 -4.98
C TYR A 128 20.08 0.05 -3.47
N LEU A 129 18.83 -0.06 -3.00
CA LEU A 129 18.52 -0.16 -1.58
C LEU A 129 17.27 -1.02 -1.40
N ARG A 130 17.28 -1.85 -0.36
CA ARG A 130 16.10 -2.54 0.16
C ARG A 130 15.97 -2.23 1.65
N GLU A 131 14.81 -1.79 2.07
CA GLU A 131 14.46 -1.57 3.47
C GLU A 131 13.33 -2.52 3.87
N ASN A 132 13.56 -3.32 4.91
CA ASN A 132 12.55 -4.26 5.41
C ASN A 132 11.81 -3.65 6.58
N LEU A 133 10.47 -3.70 6.52
CA LEU A 133 9.58 -3.34 7.61
C LEU A 133 8.79 -4.57 8.06
N ASN A 134 8.82 -4.85 9.34
CA ASN A 134 8.05 -5.95 9.93
C ASN A 134 7.06 -5.40 10.95
N PRO A 135 5.93 -6.09 11.19
CA PRO A 135 5.08 -5.81 12.33
C PRO A 135 5.89 -5.82 13.64
N PRO A 136 5.46 -5.08 14.67
CA PRO A 136 6.22 -4.94 15.92
C PRO A 136 6.29 -6.25 16.72
N SER A 137 5.25 -7.09 16.63
CA SER A 137 5.16 -8.36 17.35
C SER A 137 4.85 -9.53 16.40
N GLU A 138 5.07 -10.76 16.86
CA GLU A 138 4.72 -12.00 16.15
C GLU A 138 3.77 -12.85 16.98
N GLY A 139 2.82 -13.51 16.33
CA GLY A 139 1.87 -14.40 16.95
C GLY A 139 0.41 -13.96 16.84
N MET A 140 -0.45 -14.61 17.61
CA MET A 140 -1.88 -14.29 17.66
C MET A 140 -2.10 -13.04 18.51
N LEU A 141 -2.86 -12.10 17.97
CA LEU A 141 -3.21 -10.83 18.61
C LEU A 141 -4.74 -10.72 18.70
N SER A 142 -5.22 -10.25 19.83
CA SER A 142 -6.57 -9.73 19.93
C SER A 142 -6.64 -8.31 19.35
N LEU A 143 -7.85 -7.84 19.03
CA LEU A 143 -8.05 -6.44 18.65
C LEU A 143 -7.56 -5.48 19.75
N GLN A 144 -7.65 -5.87 21.04
CA GLN A 144 -7.18 -5.04 22.15
C GLN A 144 -5.64 -4.90 22.12
N ASN A 145 -4.89 -5.99 21.91
CA ASN A 145 -3.43 -5.91 21.78
C ASN A 145 -3.02 -4.97 20.64
N LEU A 146 -3.69 -5.07 19.48
CA LEU A 146 -3.41 -4.19 18.34
C LEU A 146 -3.73 -2.73 18.66
N LYS A 147 -4.78 -2.45 19.45
CA LYS A 147 -5.15 -1.10 19.88
C LYS A 147 -4.16 -0.51 20.90
N ASP A 148 -3.66 -1.33 21.81
CA ASP A 148 -2.69 -0.92 22.82
C ASP A 148 -1.36 -0.51 22.16
N ASP A 149 -0.95 -1.21 21.09
CA ASP A 149 0.28 -0.96 20.33
C ASP A 149 0.01 -0.27 18.97
N PHE A 150 -1.13 0.44 18.83
CA PHE A 150 -1.61 0.97 17.56
C PHE A 150 -0.58 1.84 16.84
N ASP A 151 0.12 2.70 17.57
CA ASP A 151 1.16 3.58 17.02
C ASP A 151 2.32 2.79 16.40
N GLU A 152 2.74 1.71 17.04
CA GLU A 152 3.83 0.86 16.54
C GLU A 152 3.41 0.17 15.24
N PHE A 153 2.21 -0.41 15.19
CA PHE A 153 1.65 -1.03 13.99
C PHE A 153 1.41 -0.02 12.85
N TYR A 154 0.98 1.19 13.18
CA TYR A 154 0.79 2.25 12.20
C TYR A 154 2.13 2.74 11.64
N ASN A 155 3.11 3.04 12.50
CA ASN A 155 4.40 3.61 12.10
C ASN A 155 5.27 2.65 11.27
N CYS A 156 5.13 1.34 11.44
CA CYS A 156 5.80 0.34 10.60
C CYS A 156 5.00 -0.01 9.32
N ASN A 157 3.95 0.75 8.97
CA ASN A 157 3.05 0.50 7.85
C ASN A 157 2.32 -0.86 7.91
N ALA A 158 2.22 -1.49 9.07
CA ALA A 158 1.49 -2.76 9.17
C ALA A 158 -0.03 -2.60 8.99
N LEU A 159 -0.59 -1.40 9.25
CA LEU A 159 -2.03 -1.13 9.13
C LEU A 159 -2.45 -0.44 7.84
N THR A 160 -1.56 0.35 7.22
CA THR A 160 -1.95 1.23 6.12
C THR A 160 -2.19 0.54 4.78
N PRO A 161 -1.32 -0.33 4.24
CA PRO A 161 -1.59 -0.98 2.96
C PRO A 161 -2.45 -2.24 3.12
N VAL A 162 -3.07 -2.71 2.03
CA VAL A 162 -3.82 -3.97 2.00
C VAL A 162 -3.00 -5.15 1.51
N TRP A 163 -1.91 -4.88 0.80
CA TRP A 163 -1.12 -5.91 0.14
C TRP A 163 -0.17 -6.69 1.07
N ASN A 164 0.06 -6.24 2.30
CA ASN A 164 0.78 -6.99 3.33
C ASN A 164 -0.17 -7.76 4.28
N LYS A 165 -1.33 -8.15 3.78
CA LYS A 165 -2.36 -8.83 4.58
C LYS A 165 -3.09 -9.91 3.80
N LEU A 166 -3.51 -10.96 4.51
CA LEU A 166 -4.58 -11.85 4.09
C LEU A 166 -5.84 -11.51 4.87
N PHE A 167 -6.98 -11.52 4.19
CA PHE A 167 -8.30 -11.25 4.77
C PHE A 167 -9.22 -12.44 4.58
N ARG A 168 -9.90 -12.88 5.63
CA ARG A 168 -10.92 -13.92 5.50
C ARG A 168 -12.15 -13.38 4.77
N ILE A 169 -12.53 -14.04 3.68
CA ILE A 169 -13.56 -13.51 2.75
C ILE A 169 -14.93 -13.42 3.37
N ASP A 170 -15.32 -14.38 4.22
CA ASP A 170 -16.64 -14.37 4.90
C ASP A 170 -16.78 -13.18 5.81
N LEU A 171 -15.72 -12.72 6.45
CA LEU A 171 -15.75 -11.52 7.26
C LEU A 171 -16.06 -10.30 6.41
N LEU A 172 -15.39 -10.15 5.27
CA LEU A 172 -15.66 -9.07 4.31
C LEU A 172 -17.11 -9.09 3.80
N LYS A 173 -17.58 -10.26 3.36
CA LYS A 173 -18.93 -10.43 2.83
C LYS A 173 -20.02 -10.21 3.88
N LYS A 174 -19.82 -10.75 5.10
CA LYS A 174 -20.76 -10.63 6.22
C LYS A 174 -20.98 -9.20 6.65
N HIS A 175 -19.90 -8.39 6.69
CA HIS A 175 -19.94 -7.02 7.18
C HIS A 175 -20.04 -5.99 6.05
N GLY A 176 -20.05 -6.42 4.80
CA GLY A 176 -20.15 -5.54 3.64
C GLY A 176 -18.96 -4.62 3.47
N THR A 177 -17.77 -5.00 4.01
CA THR A 177 -16.56 -4.18 3.90
C THR A 177 -16.11 -4.10 2.45
N ARG A 178 -15.95 -2.87 1.94
CA ARG A 178 -15.58 -2.55 0.57
C ARG A 178 -14.64 -1.35 0.53
N PHE A 179 -13.81 -1.30 -0.50
CA PHE A 179 -13.07 -0.07 -0.81
C PHE A 179 -14.03 1.03 -1.22
N ARG A 180 -13.82 2.23 -0.71
CA ARG A 180 -14.58 3.41 -1.10
C ARG A 180 -14.12 3.91 -2.46
N GLU A 181 -15.01 3.90 -3.45
CA GLU A 181 -14.69 4.27 -4.83
C GLU A 181 -14.59 5.80 -5.02
N ASP A 182 -15.14 6.57 -4.09
CA ASP A 182 -15.00 8.03 -4.02
C ASP A 182 -13.66 8.48 -3.40
N MET A 183 -12.85 7.54 -2.88
CA MET A 183 -11.53 7.81 -2.34
C MET A 183 -10.43 7.33 -3.30
N PHE A 184 -9.39 8.13 -3.41
CA PHE A 184 -8.27 7.88 -4.33
C PHE A 184 -6.89 8.06 -3.67
N LEU A 185 -6.88 8.22 -2.35
CA LEU A 185 -5.69 8.26 -1.51
C LEU A 185 -6.01 7.68 -0.14
N MET A 186 -5.19 6.74 0.32
CA MET A 186 -5.35 6.04 1.59
C MET A 186 -6.67 5.23 1.71
N GLU A 187 -7.27 4.87 0.59
CA GLU A 187 -8.42 3.97 0.51
C GLU A 187 -8.14 2.62 1.18
N ASP A 188 -6.89 2.14 1.09
CA ASP A 188 -6.38 0.93 1.74
C ASP A 188 -6.46 1.01 3.26
N TYR A 189 -6.00 2.13 3.82
CA TYR A 189 -6.02 2.33 5.27
C TYR A 189 -7.46 2.40 5.79
N LEU A 190 -8.34 3.10 5.07
CA LEU A 190 -9.74 3.16 5.47
C LEU A 190 -10.40 1.79 5.42
N PHE A 191 -10.15 0.99 4.37
CA PHE A 191 -10.65 -0.38 4.27
C PHE A 191 -10.23 -1.23 5.48
N VAL A 192 -8.97 -1.12 5.89
CA VAL A 192 -8.47 -1.83 7.09
C VAL A 192 -9.15 -1.32 8.37
N LEU A 193 -9.29 0.00 8.55
CA LEU A 193 -9.95 0.59 9.73
C LEU A 193 -11.43 0.16 9.83
N GLU A 194 -12.14 0.04 8.72
CA GLU A 194 -13.54 -0.38 8.70
C GLU A 194 -13.70 -1.88 8.98
N LEU A 195 -12.69 -2.70 8.64
CA LEU A 195 -12.71 -4.15 8.90
C LEU A 195 -12.29 -4.52 10.33
N LEU A 196 -11.30 -3.81 10.88
CA LEU A 196 -10.68 -4.12 12.17
C LEU A 196 -11.66 -4.36 13.34
N PRO A 197 -12.78 -3.61 13.51
CA PRO A 197 -13.74 -3.85 14.58
C PRO A 197 -14.36 -5.25 14.58
N PHE A 198 -14.33 -5.92 13.45
CA PHE A 198 -14.92 -7.25 13.25
C PHE A 198 -13.89 -8.38 13.35
N CYS A 199 -12.59 -8.06 13.36
CA CYS A 199 -11.52 -9.05 13.52
C CYS A 199 -11.37 -9.42 14.99
N LYS A 200 -11.57 -10.70 15.31
CA LYS A 200 -11.37 -11.26 16.66
C LYS A 200 -9.98 -11.85 16.80
N GLU A 201 -9.51 -12.52 15.77
CA GLU A 201 -8.24 -13.21 15.70
C GLU A 201 -7.38 -12.61 14.60
N ILE A 202 -6.32 -11.92 15.00
CA ILE A 202 -5.37 -11.28 14.08
C ILE A 202 -4.04 -12.00 14.28
N TYR A 203 -3.43 -12.53 13.22
CA TYR A 203 -2.10 -13.11 13.31
C TYR A 203 -1.06 -12.16 12.71
N SER A 204 -0.01 -11.91 13.42
CA SER A 204 1.11 -11.07 12.99
C SER A 204 2.34 -11.93 12.75
N LEU A 205 2.94 -11.80 11.55
CA LEU A 205 4.13 -12.54 11.15
C LEU A 205 5.27 -11.57 10.81
N ARG A 206 6.37 -11.64 11.56
CA ARG A 206 7.54 -10.78 11.40
C ARG A 206 8.45 -11.25 10.26
N LYS A 207 7.91 -11.32 9.04
CA LYS A 207 8.63 -11.78 7.86
C LYS A 207 8.33 -10.88 6.66
N PRO A 208 9.33 -10.29 5.98
CA PRO A 208 9.10 -9.44 4.82
C PRO A 208 8.84 -10.31 3.59
N ILE A 209 7.58 -10.33 3.16
CA ILE A 209 7.10 -11.18 2.07
C ILE A 209 6.78 -10.36 0.83
N TYR A 210 6.14 -9.23 1.01
CA TYR A 210 5.78 -8.34 -0.06
C TYR A 210 6.95 -7.42 -0.41
N ARG A 211 7.25 -7.30 -1.71
CA ARG A 211 8.32 -6.46 -2.25
C ARG A 211 7.71 -5.28 -3.00
N TYR A 212 7.53 -4.18 -2.29
CA TYR A 212 7.01 -2.95 -2.85
C TYR A 212 8.08 -2.25 -3.68
N ARG A 213 7.79 -2.06 -4.97
CA ARG A 213 8.67 -1.32 -5.85
C ARG A 213 8.41 0.18 -5.73
N GLN A 214 9.33 0.89 -5.09
CA GLN A 214 9.24 2.35 -4.97
C GLN A 214 9.32 3.00 -6.36
N ALA A 215 8.22 3.64 -6.77
CA ALA A 215 8.17 4.36 -8.03
C ALA A 215 9.18 5.54 -8.05
N GLU A 216 9.81 5.75 -9.21
CA GLU A 216 10.71 6.90 -9.41
C GLU A 216 9.93 8.24 -9.46
N ASP A 217 8.62 8.21 -9.68
CA ASP A 217 7.76 9.40 -9.73
C ASP A 217 7.26 9.81 -8.34
N GLU A 218 8.04 10.62 -7.67
CA GLU A 218 7.71 11.22 -6.36
C GLU A 218 6.44 12.10 -6.37
N ARG A 219 5.90 12.45 -7.54
CA ARG A 219 4.77 13.39 -7.66
C ARG A 219 3.40 12.70 -7.77
N SER A 220 3.36 11.37 -7.85
CA SER A 220 2.08 10.65 -8.01
C SER A 220 1.13 10.90 -6.85
N ALA A 221 1.61 10.79 -5.61
CA ALA A 221 0.82 11.09 -4.41
C ALA A 221 0.39 12.55 -4.34
N TYR A 222 1.26 13.49 -4.76
CA TYR A 222 0.92 14.92 -4.81
C TYR A 222 -0.20 15.20 -5.81
N ARG A 223 -0.15 14.61 -7.02
CA ARG A 223 -1.22 14.77 -8.03
C ARG A 223 -2.56 14.26 -7.50
N ARG A 224 -2.57 13.15 -6.74
CA ARG A 224 -3.77 12.64 -6.08
C ARG A 224 -4.26 13.60 -4.99
N LEU A 225 -3.37 14.10 -4.13
CA LEU A 225 -3.71 15.08 -3.10
C LEU A 225 -4.31 16.39 -3.64
N GLN A 226 -3.90 16.84 -4.84
CA GLN A 226 -4.47 18.04 -5.47
C GLN A 226 -5.95 17.88 -5.86
N ARG A 227 -6.44 16.64 -6.05
CA ARG A 227 -7.84 16.36 -6.34
C ARG A 227 -8.77 16.52 -5.13
N ILE A 228 -8.22 16.57 -3.91
CA ILE A 228 -8.99 16.74 -2.69
C ILE A 228 -9.30 18.23 -2.52
N GLU A 229 -10.56 18.63 -2.72
CA GLU A 229 -10.97 20.02 -2.56
C GLU A 229 -10.91 20.44 -1.09
N ASN A 230 -11.52 19.66 -0.21
CA ASN A 230 -11.55 19.90 1.24
C ASN A 230 -10.91 18.73 2.00
N LEU A 231 -9.67 18.91 2.45
CA LEU A 231 -8.93 17.88 3.16
C LEU A 231 -9.59 17.52 4.52
N ALA A 232 -10.22 18.47 5.20
CA ALA A 232 -10.87 18.21 6.48
C ALA A 232 -12.11 17.31 6.32
N GLU A 233 -12.88 17.48 5.26
CA GLU A 233 -14.01 16.60 4.93
C GLU A 233 -13.52 15.22 4.48
N TYR A 234 -12.46 15.19 3.69
CA TYR A 234 -11.83 13.94 3.26
C TYR A 234 -11.37 13.06 4.42
N MET A 235 -11.03 13.68 5.58
CA MET A 235 -10.59 12.96 6.78
C MET A 235 -11.74 12.39 7.63
N GLN A 236 -12.99 12.74 7.40
CA GLN A 236 -14.12 12.32 8.25
C GLN A 236 -14.29 10.78 8.34
N PRO A 237 -14.17 10.00 7.26
CA PRO A 237 -14.27 8.54 7.34
C PRO A 237 -13.17 7.93 8.23
N PHE A 238 -11.95 8.45 8.18
CA PHE A 238 -10.84 7.99 9.06
C PHE A 238 -11.11 8.31 10.53
N GLU A 239 -11.63 9.52 10.80
CA GLU A 239 -12.02 9.90 12.14
C GLU A 239 -13.09 8.95 12.70
N GLN A 240 -14.09 8.62 11.88
CA GLN A 240 -15.15 7.70 12.28
C GLN A 240 -14.59 6.29 12.52
N GLY A 241 -13.72 5.78 11.64
CA GLY A 241 -13.07 4.47 11.78
C GLY A 241 -12.25 4.38 13.05
N LEU A 242 -11.39 5.35 13.32
CA LEU A 242 -10.55 5.39 14.52
C LEU A 242 -11.40 5.54 15.78
N LYS A 243 -12.46 6.35 15.75
CA LYS A 243 -13.41 6.50 16.87
C LYS A 243 -14.12 5.18 17.17
N THR A 244 -14.53 4.44 16.16
CA THR A 244 -15.16 3.12 16.33
C THR A 244 -14.21 2.12 17.01
N LEU A 245 -12.91 2.22 16.72
CA LEU A 245 -11.88 1.44 17.39
C LEU A 245 -11.53 1.94 18.80
N GLY A 246 -11.98 3.14 19.19
CA GLY A 246 -11.61 3.80 20.45
C GLY A 246 -10.17 4.34 20.43
N ILE A 247 -9.61 4.59 19.23
CA ILE A 247 -8.29 5.19 19.05
C ILE A 247 -8.38 6.72 19.19
N PRO A 248 -7.43 7.38 19.87
CA PRO A 248 -7.48 8.82 20.10
C PRO A 248 -7.54 9.65 18.81
N CYS A 249 -8.28 10.78 18.85
CA CYS A 249 -8.39 11.70 17.71
C CYS A 249 -7.05 12.30 17.25
N GLU A 250 -6.01 12.24 18.08
CA GLU A 250 -4.67 12.72 17.76
C GLU A 250 -4.10 12.02 16.50
N HIS A 251 -4.44 10.75 16.26
CA HIS A 251 -4.05 10.04 15.05
C HIS A 251 -4.62 10.68 13.79
N VAL A 252 -5.90 11.11 13.82
CA VAL A 252 -6.51 11.82 12.68
C VAL A 252 -5.81 13.14 12.44
N GLU A 253 -5.47 13.86 13.50
CA GLU A 253 -4.78 15.14 13.43
C GLU A 253 -3.38 14.99 12.84
N ASN A 254 -2.67 13.96 13.27
CA ASN A 254 -1.35 13.62 12.74
C ASN A 254 -1.44 13.27 11.26
N LEU A 255 -2.40 12.44 10.86
CA LEU A 255 -2.65 12.08 9.47
C LEU A 255 -3.02 13.31 8.63
N TYR A 256 -3.96 14.14 9.08
CA TYR A 256 -4.30 15.41 8.43
C TYR A 256 -3.07 16.31 8.26
N SER A 257 -2.28 16.47 9.32
CA SER A 257 -1.06 17.29 9.29
C SER A 257 -0.03 16.74 8.30
N MET A 258 0.13 15.43 8.22
CA MET A 258 1.01 14.76 7.26
C MET A 258 0.56 15.03 5.82
N LEU A 259 -0.72 14.83 5.50
CA LEU A 259 -1.27 15.04 4.16
C LEU A 259 -1.21 16.53 3.77
N LEU A 260 -1.50 17.43 4.70
CA LEU A 260 -1.38 18.87 4.48
C LEU A 260 0.06 19.27 4.17
N LYS A 261 1.04 18.77 4.93
CA LYS A 261 2.48 19.00 4.67
C LYS A 261 2.90 18.45 3.32
N GLN A 262 2.46 17.25 2.96
CA GLN A 262 2.75 16.63 1.67
C GLN A 262 2.15 17.45 0.51
N ARG A 263 0.92 17.96 0.66
CA ARG A 263 0.30 18.87 -0.32
C ARG A 263 1.07 20.17 -0.47
N MET A 264 1.54 20.75 0.64
CA MET A 264 2.35 21.98 0.62
C MET A 264 3.75 21.78 0.07
N TYR A 265 4.29 20.56 0.11
CA TYR A 265 5.67 20.27 -0.29
C TYR A 265 5.96 20.62 -1.75
N TYR A 266 5.02 20.34 -2.66
CA TYR A 266 5.15 20.63 -4.10
C TYR A 266 4.40 21.90 -4.54
N ALA A 267 3.60 22.49 -3.68
CA ALA A 267 2.73 23.62 -3.98
C ALA A 267 3.52 24.91 -4.27
N SER A 268 2.95 25.81 -5.05
CA SER A 268 3.40 27.19 -5.22
C SER A 268 3.14 27.99 -3.93
N PHE A 269 3.73 29.19 -3.85
CA PHE A 269 3.50 30.06 -2.69
C PHE A 269 2.04 30.50 -2.56
N SER A 270 1.36 30.77 -3.68
CA SER A 270 -0.07 31.13 -3.70
C SER A 270 -0.97 30.00 -3.21
N GLU A 271 -0.69 28.77 -3.65
CA GLU A 271 -1.40 27.58 -3.18
C GLU A 271 -1.18 27.33 -1.69
N ILE A 272 0.05 27.43 -1.19
CA ILE A 272 0.34 27.31 0.26
C ILE A 272 -0.42 28.35 1.06
N ARG A 273 -0.47 29.60 0.58
CA ARG A 273 -1.22 30.67 1.25
C ARG A 273 -2.71 30.33 1.33
N SER A 274 -3.29 29.82 0.25
CA SER A 274 -4.68 29.38 0.21
C SER A 274 -4.94 28.21 1.16
N LEU A 275 -4.08 27.18 1.16
CA LEU A 275 -4.19 26.00 2.02
C LEU A 275 -4.10 26.36 3.51
N VAL A 276 -3.19 27.25 3.89
CA VAL A 276 -3.08 27.74 5.28
C VAL A 276 -4.32 28.54 5.68
N ALA A 277 -4.86 29.38 4.79
CA ALA A 277 -6.08 30.12 5.07
C ALA A 277 -7.30 29.19 5.21
N GLN A 278 -7.40 28.13 4.44
CA GLN A 278 -8.42 27.09 4.56
C GLN A 278 -8.27 26.31 5.87
N HIS A 279 -7.04 25.88 6.19
CA HIS A 279 -6.73 25.18 7.44
C HIS A 279 -7.12 26.00 8.67
N ASN A 280 -6.75 27.29 8.72
CA ASN A 280 -7.02 28.18 9.86
C ASN A 280 -8.52 28.43 10.11
N ARG A 281 -9.38 28.13 9.15
CA ARG A 281 -10.86 28.20 9.26
C ARG A 281 -11.51 26.84 9.47
N GLY A 282 -10.76 25.77 9.35
CA GLY A 282 -11.27 24.41 9.40
C GLY A 282 -11.26 23.77 10.79
N LYS A 283 -11.78 22.55 10.88
CA LYS A 283 -11.89 21.73 12.10
C LYS A 283 -10.54 21.53 12.82
N TYR A 284 -9.44 21.43 12.07
CA TYR A 284 -8.09 21.15 12.57
C TYR A 284 -7.26 22.43 12.77
N CYS A 285 -7.89 23.61 12.91
CA CYS A 285 -7.20 24.90 13.05
C CYS A 285 -6.29 25.02 14.28
N ARG A 286 -6.48 24.18 15.30
CA ARG A 286 -5.60 24.10 16.49
C ARG A 286 -4.17 23.62 16.16
N LEU A 287 -3.99 22.89 15.04
CA LEU A 287 -2.66 22.49 14.56
C LEU A 287 -1.95 23.71 13.97
N LYS A 288 -1.24 24.45 14.82
CA LYS A 288 -0.54 25.69 14.43
C LYS A 288 0.38 25.44 13.23
N GLN A 289 0.11 26.14 12.14
CA GLN A 289 0.98 26.16 10.98
C GLN A 289 1.86 27.42 10.97
N PRO A 290 3.13 27.32 10.59
CA PRO A 290 4.00 28.47 10.43
C PRO A 290 3.52 29.37 9.27
N HIS A 291 4.06 30.59 9.20
CA HIS A 291 3.73 31.52 8.13
C HIS A 291 3.96 30.90 6.74
N PRO A 292 3.07 31.11 5.73
CA PRO A 292 3.14 30.48 4.41
C PRO A 292 4.50 30.61 3.71
N LEU A 293 5.17 31.74 3.84
CA LEU A 293 6.51 31.94 3.25
C LEU A 293 7.54 31.01 3.91
N LYS A 294 7.47 30.80 5.24
CA LYS A 294 8.37 29.89 5.95
C LYS A 294 8.12 28.42 5.51
N ILE A 295 6.87 28.02 5.36
CA ILE A 295 6.51 26.69 4.83
C ILE A 295 7.08 26.51 3.42
N TYR A 296 6.87 27.50 2.55
CA TYR A 296 7.36 27.47 1.16
C TYR A 296 8.87 27.32 1.08
N LEU A 297 9.61 28.13 1.84
CA LEU A 297 11.08 28.08 1.87
C LEU A 297 11.58 26.75 2.44
N CYS A 298 10.99 26.29 3.55
CA CYS A 298 11.34 25.01 4.13
C CYS A 298 11.07 23.83 3.16
N SER A 299 9.93 23.83 2.47
CA SER A 299 9.60 22.77 1.50
C SER A 299 10.62 22.75 0.33
N ARG A 300 11.11 23.90 -0.12
CA ARG A 300 12.16 23.99 -1.15
C ARG A 300 13.49 23.45 -0.65
N LEU A 301 13.89 23.77 0.58
CA LEU A 301 15.14 23.29 1.18
C LEU A 301 15.09 21.75 1.41
N VAL A 302 13.98 21.23 1.90
CA VAL A 302 13.82 19.78 2.11
C VAL A 302 13.91 19.02 0.78
N ARG A 303 13.28 19.52 -0.31
CA ARG A 303 13.40 18.93 -1.64
C ARG A 303 14.84 18.89 -2.15
N ILE A 304 15.60 19.97 -1.95
CA ILE A 304 17.01 20.02 -2.33
C ILE A 304 17.81 18.98 -1.53
N ARG A 305 17.62 18.93 -0.21
CA ARG A 305 18.28 17.94 0.65
C ARG A 305 17.93 16.50 0.27
N HIS A 306 16.66 16.21 -0.01
CA HIS A 306 16.23 14.87 -0.43
C HIS A 306 16.90 14.46 -1.75
N LYS A 307 16.90 15.34 -2.77
CA LYS A 307 17.60 15.06 -4.04
C LYS A 307 19.10 14.81 -3.84
N LEU A 308 19.75 15.59 -2.98
CA LEU A 308 21.17 15.38 -2.66
C LEU A 308 21.40 14.06 -1.92
N ALA A 309 20.55 13.70 -0.96
CA ALA A 309 20.66 12.45 -0.21
C ALA A 309 20.47 11.22 -1.13
N VAL A 310 19.52 11.26 -2.06
CA VAL A 310 19.31 10.21 -3.07
C VAL A 310 20.54 10.10 -3.97
N ALA A 311 21.07 11.22 -4.45
CA ALA A 311 22.27 11.25 -5.28
C ALA A 311 23.51 10.69 -4.56
N VAL A 312 23.69 11.00 -3.27
CA VAL A 312 24.79 10.46 -2.45
C VAL A 312 24.63 8.96 -2.19
N LYS A 313 23.43 8.50 -1.80
CA LYS A 313 23.16 7.05 -1.60
C LYS A 313 23.37 6.26 -2.90
N SER A 314 22.96 6.78 -4.04
CA SER A 314 23.19 6.13 -5.33
C SER A 314 24.67 6.12 -5.74
N SER A 315 25.43 7.20 -5.52
CA SER A 315 26.85 7.28 -5.86
C SER A 315 27.73 6.40 -4.97
N SER A 316 27.43 6.27 -3.67
CA SER A 316 28.14 5.36 -2.76
C SER A 316 27.94 3.89 -3.11
N PHE A 317 26.74 3.53 -3.60
CA PHE A 317 26.47 2.16 -4.09
C PHE A 317 27.32 1.82 -5.33
N PHE A 318 27.45 2.74 -6.29
CA PHE A 318 28.30 2.55 -7.48
C PHE A 318 29.79 2.51 -7.13
N ALA A 319 30.24 3.23 -6.13
CA ALA A 319 31.62 3.17 -5.66
C ALA A 319 31.94 1.81 -5.01
N SER A 320 31.02 1.26 -4.18
CA SER A 320 31.21 -0.04 -3.54
C SER A 320 31.12 -1.23 -4.51
N SER A 321 30.35 -1.12 -5.59
CA SER A 321 30.27 -2.15 -6.64
C SER A 321 31.52 -2.17 -7.54
N ARG A 322 32.17 -1.04 -7.79
CA ARG A 322 33.48 -0.98 -8.47
C ARG A 322 34.61 -1.58 -7.64
N ALA A 323 34.59 -1.38 -6.33
CA ALA A 323 35.61 -1.95 -5.42
C ALA A 323 35.54 -3.48 -5.31
N ARG A 324 34.38 -4.11 -5.56
CA ARG A 324 34.22 -5.58 -5.54
C ARG A 324 34.48 -6.24 -6.89
N GLY A 325 34.63 -5.50 -7.97
CA GLY A 325 34.87 -6.01 -9.32
C GLY A 325 36.36 -6.18 -9.68
N PHE A 326 37.30 -5.84 -8.80
CA PHE A 326 38.75 -5.90 -9.07
C PHE A 326 39.50 -6.96 -8.26
N SER A 327 38.85 -7.87 -7.55
CA SER A 327 39.52 -8.90 -6.76
C SER A 327 39.24 -10.34 -7.20
N SER A 328 39.20 -10.58 -8.51
CA SER A 328 39.20 -11.96 -9.03
C SER A 328 39.86 -12.02 -10.42
N VAL A 329 41.14 -11.69 -10.50
CA VAL A 329 42.09 -12.24 -11.50
C VAL A 329 43.48 -12.15 -10.89
N SER A 330 43.90 -13.19 -10.22
CA SER A 330 45.30 -13.64 -10.11
C SER A 330 45.31 -15.06 -9.56
#